data_11896da41e92b4de18c4a9744e0b5f4e
#
_entry.id   11896da41e92b4de18c4a9744e0b5f4e
#
_cell.length_a   1.000
_cell.length_b   1.000
_cell.length_c   1.000
_cell.angle_alpha   90.00
_cell.angle_beta   90.00
_cell.angle_gamma   90.00
#
_symmetry.space_group_name_H-M   'P 1'
#
loop_
_entity.id
_entity.type
_entity.pdbx_description
1 polymer ?
#
loop_
_entity_poly.entity_id
_entity_poly.type
_entity_poly.pdbx_seq_one_letter_code
_entity_poly.pdbx_strand_id
1 'polypeptide(L)'
;MKHIINFSDFHMHFFKDFSKPDAVYVTDRAKEQIKVLEDLMNYAREVKGDVLFNGDLFHKRVSIDVRIFNMMFEVFSSYPDVPIIMVSGNHDKVTNALASDSALEAFNALPNVTVISTMEKLVRDEYTLYGVSYGEEVDEMKEWIAEEAKKLDPNTINMLCAHIGVDGSSTGQYSHTLSGAFKVSDLYPDNFDIVTLGHYHKRQFLGGLSNVFYVGNTLQTSFADEGQAKGFMDITLDGKEWSMEFIKANYTPFMTVTADTVPEDLSGAFIQFVGNVTETEAVKKLKEDNDLSNLRIKVQKDYYVPPRIEITAGSTPEEVVRAFTDKKYPDLQDKALECLRIATEI
;
A
#
# COMPACT_ATOMS: atom_id res chain seq x y z
N MET A 1 -21.59 2.19 -22.31
CA MET A 1 -20.91 2.56 -21.04
C MET A 1 -20.34 1.30 -20.42
N LYS A 2 -19.05 1.26 -20.13
CA LYS A 2 -18.32 0.12 -19.53
C LYS A 2 -17.72 0.56 -18.20
N HIS A 3 -17.84 -0.27 -17.18
CA HIS A 3 -17.23 -0.04 -15.86
C HIS A 3 -15.98 -0.90 -15.69
N ILE A 4 -14.95 -0.33 -15.04
CA ILE A 4 -13.74 -1.04 -14.61
C ILE A 4 -13.58 -0.78 -13.12
N ILE A 5 -13.75 -1.82 -12.32
CA ILE A 5 -13.67 -1.77 -10.87
C ILE A 5 -12.22 -2.07 -10.48
N ASN A 6 -11.49 -1.00 -10.19
CA ASN A 6 -10.04 -1.07 -10.00
C ASN A 6 -9.67 -1.01 -8.52
N PHE A 7 -8.97 -2.04 -8.02
CA PHE A 7 -8.50 -2.15 -6.65
C PHE A 7 -7.07 -2.66 -6.58
N SER A 8 -6.41 -2.52 -5.43
CA SER A 8 -5.00 -2.86 -5.24
C SER A 8 -4.67 -3.21 -3.79
N ASP A 9 -3.50 -3.82 -3.58
CA ASP A 9 -2.85 -3.96 -2.28
C ASP A 9 -3.80 -4.52 -1.20
N PHE A 10 -4.45 -5.63 -1.53
CA PHE A 10 -5.46 -6.25 -0.67
C PHE A 10 -4.86 -6.90 0.57
N HIS A 11 -3.67 -7.49 0.44
CA HIS A 11 -2.88 -8.07 1.51
C HIS A 11 -3.66 -9.03 2.42
N MET A 12 -4.38 -9.99 1.83
CA MET A 12 -5.12 -11.00 2.60
C MET A 12 -4.21 -11.74 3.58
N HIS A 13 -4.58 -11.68 4.87
CA HIS A 13 -3.77 -12.29 5.94
C HIS A 13 -4.58 -12.54 7.22
N PHE A 14 -4.17 -13.55 7.98
CA PHE A 14 -4.63 -13.74 9.36
C PHE A 14 -3.85 -12.81 10.30
N PHE A 15 -4.21 -11.51 10.31
CA PHE A 15 -3.64 -10.56 11.25
C PHE A 15 -3.98 -10.96 12.68
N LYS A 16 -2.99 -10.94 13.57
CA LYS A 16 -3.16 -11.37 14.96
C LYS A 16 -3.62 -10.22 15.86
N ASP A 17 -3.15 -9.02 15.60
CA ASP A 17 -3.49 -7.84 16.40
C ASP A 17 -4.98 -7.51 16.23
N PHE A 18 -5.67 -7.27 17.34
CA PHE A 18 -7.11 -6.95 17.42
C PHE A 18 -8.04 -8.02 16.86
N SER A 19 -7.55 -9.22 16.64
CA SER A 19 -8.33 -10.34 16.10
C SER A 19 -8.96 -11.18 17.18
N LYS A 20 -10.20 -11.62 16.92
CA LYS A 20 -10.90 -12.67 17.66
C LYS A 20 -11.02 -13.92 16.78
N PRO A 21 -11.01 -15.12 17.37
CA PRO A 21 -11.27 -16.35 16.62
C PRO A 21 -12.66 -16.31 15.96
N ASP A 22 -12.72 -16.75 14.69
CA ASP A 22 -13.95 -17.02 13.95
C ASP A 22 -13.98 -18.47 13.49
N ALA A 23 -15.14 -19.14 13.60
CA ALA A 23 -15.25 -20.57 13.32
C ALA A 23 -15.12 -20.91 11.82
N VAL A 24 -15.43 -19.96 10.93
CA VAL A 24 -15.42 -20.15 9.47
C VAL A 24 -14.17 -19.53 8.86
N TYR A 25 -13.87 -18.29 9.24
CA TYR A 25 -12.81 -17.47 8.62
C TYR A 25 -11.51 -17.45 9.44
N VAL A 26 -11.39 -18.29 10.46
CA VAL A 26 -10.24 -18.34 11.39
C VAL A 26 -10.16 -17.12 12.30
N THR A 27 -10.35 -15.91 11.76
CA THR A 27 -10.39 -14.65 12.52
C THR A 27 -11.48 -13.73 11.98
N ASP A 28 -12.03 -12.89 12.87
CA ASP A 28 -12.99 -11.84 12.51
C ASP A 28 -12.40 -10.82 11.51
N ARG A 29 -11.10 -10.51 11.62
CA ARG A 29 -10.42 -9.65 10.65
C ARG A 29 -10.33 -10.28 9.26
N ALA A 30 -10.09 -11.59 9.17
CA ALA A 30 -10.12 -12.27 7.88
C ALA A 30 -11.53 -12.32 7.29
N LYS A 31 -12.55 -12.51 8.13
CA LYS A 31 -13.96 -12.40 7.73
C LYS A 31 -14.30 -11.03 7.17
N GLU A 32 -13.82 -9.96 7.81
CA GLU A 32 -14.00 -8.60 7.31
C GLU A 32 -13.32 -8.39 5.95
N GLN A 33 -12.06 -8.87 5.78
CA GLN A 33 -11.37 -8.81 4.50
C GLN A 33 -12.16 -9.52 3.39
N ILE A 34 -12.64 -10.74 3.64
CA ILE A 34 -13.46 -11.48 2.68
C ILE A 34 -14.73 -10.70 2.34
N LYS A 35 -15.43 -10.17 3.35
CA LYS A 35 -16.63 -9.38 3.14
C LYS A 35 -16.39 -8.13 2.28
N VAL A 36 -15.30 -7.41 2.51
CA VAL A 36 -14.92 -6.23 1.70
C VAL A 36 -14.70 -6.64 0.24
N LEU A 37 -14.05 -7.79 -0.01
CA LEU A 37 -13.85 -8.28 -1.37
C LEU A 37 -15.17 -8.73 -2.02
N GLU A 38 -16.02 -9.43 -1.29
CA GLU A 38 -17.35 -9.83 -1.78
C GLU A 38 -18.23 -8.61 -2.09
N ASP A 39 -18.20 -7.56 -1.25
CA ASP A 39 -18.93 -6.31 -1.49
C ASP A 39 -18.44 -5.64 -2.78
N LEU A 40 -17.11 -5.62 -3.04
CA LEU A 40 -16.51 -5.13 -4.28
C LEU A 40 -16.94 -5.97 -5.49
N MET A 41 -16.87 -7.29 -5.39
CA MET A 41 -17.26 -8.20 -6.46
C MET A 41 -18.76 -8.12 -6.79
N ASN A 42 -19.60 -7.97 -5.77
CA ASN A 42 -21.05 -7.74 -5.94
C ASN A 42 -21.31 -6.41 -6.65
N TYR A 43 -20.59 -5.34 -6.28
CA TYR A 43 -20.66 -4.05 -6.96
C TYR A 43 -20.28 -4.20 -8.44
N ALA A 44 -19.15 -4.86 -8.72
CA ALA A 44 -18.72 -5.12 -10.10
C ALA A 44 -19.77 -5.88 -10.92
N ARG A 45 -20.40 -6.90 -10.33
CA ARG A 45 -21.47 -7.67 -10.95
C ARG A 45 -22.71 -6.80 -11.23
N GLU A 46 -23.12 -5.95 -10.29
CA GLU A 46 -24.28 -5.05 -10.40
C GLU A 46 -24.11 -4.06 -11.56
N VAL A 47 -22.93 -3.43 -11.67
CA VAL A 47 -22.64 -2.48 -12.76
C VAL A 47 -22.19 -3.16 -14.05
N LYS A 48 -22.09 -4.49 -14.07
CA LYS A 48 -21.57 -5.31 -15.19
C LYS A 48 -20.16 -4.88 -15.62
N GLY A 49 -19.33 -4.55 -14.64
CA GLY A 49 -17.97 -4.07 -14.81
C GLY A 49 -16.96 -5.23 -14.90
N ASP A 50 -15.80 -4.93 -15.49
CA ASP A 50 -14.61 -5.76 -15.34
C ASP A 50 -13.89 -5.38 -14.04
N VAL A 51 -13.28 -6.36 -13.37
CA VAL A 51 -12.44 -6.13 -12.20
C VAL A 51 -10.99 -6.06 -12.64
N LEU A 52 -10.29 -4.98 -12.27
CA LEU A 52 -8.86 -4.78 -12.48
C LEU A 52 -8.15 -4.74 -11.14
N PHE A 53 -7.27 -5.69 -10.89
CA PHE A 53 -6.48 -5.80 -9.68
C PHE A 53 -5.01 -5.45 -9.93
N ASN A 54 -4.49 -4.44 -9.20
CA ASN A 54 -3.16 -3.89 -9.41
C ASN A 54 -2.09 -4.51 -8.50
N GLY A 55 -2.27 -5.75 -8.04
CA GLY A 55 -1.24 -6.52 -7.33
C GLY A 55 -1.33 -6.50 -5.80
N ASP A 56 -0.53 -7.38 -5.20
CA ASP A 56 -0.43 -7.63 -3.76
C ASP A 56 -1.74 -8.16 -3.14
N LEU A 57 -2.22 -9.30 -3.69
CA LEU A 57 -3.37 -10.01 -3.14
C LEU A 57 -3.06 -10.62 -1.77
N PHE A 58 -1.88 -11.20 -1.63
CA PHE A 58 -1.41 -11.86 -0.42
C PHE A 58 -0.46 -10.97 0.37
N HIS A 59 -0.51 -11.06 1.70
CA HIS A 59 0.39 -10.29 2.56
C HIS A 59 1.80 -10.93 2.67
N LYS A 60 1.87 -12.25 2.62
CA LYS A 60 3.13 -12.99 2.69
C LYS A 60 3.51 -13.57 1.34
N ARG A 61 4.75 -13.34 0.94
CA ARG A 61 5.30 -13.75 -0.35
C ARG A 61 5.41 -15.28 -0.51
N VAL A 62 6.39 -15.90 0.07
CA VAL A 62 6.79 -17.29 -0.19
C VAL A 62 5.99 -18.30 0.61
N SER A 63 5.31 -17.87 1.65
CA SER A 63 4.62 -18.75 2.61
C SER A 63 3.17 -18.31 2.80
N ILE A 64 2.32 -18.63 1.82
CA ILE A 64 0.88 -18.38 1.91
C ILE A 64 0.23 -19.52 2.71
N ASP A 65 -0.58 -19.18 3.72
CA ASP A 65 -1.41 -20.16 4.42
C ASP A 65 -2.44 -20.72 3.42
N VAL A 66 -2.50 -22.03 3.31
CA VAL A 66 -3.39 -22.73 2.37
C VAL A 66 -4.87 -22.34 2.55
N ARG A 67 -5.29 -22.01 3.78
CA ARG A 67 -6.66 -21.58 4.06
C ARG A 67 -6.93 -20.20 3.45
N ILE A 68 -5.95 -19.28 3.53
CA ILE A 68 -6.04 -17.97 2.88
C ILE A 68 -6.16 -18.13 1.37
N PHE A 69 -5.31 -18.97 0.77
CA PHE A 69 -5.37 -19.24 -0.67
C PHE A 69 -6.73 -19.79 -1.08
N ASN A 70 -7.24 -20.79 -0.35
CA ASN A 70 -8.54 -21.40 -0.62
C ASN A 70 -9.70 -20.40 -0.51
N MET A 71 -9.70 -19.53 0.52
CA MET A 71 -10.72 -18.49 0.68
C MET A 71 -10.71 -17.52 -0.50
N MET A 72 -9.52 -17.07 -0.95
CA MET A 72 -9.41 -16.18 -2.11
C MET A 72 -9.89 -16.86 -3.39
N PHE A 73 -9.49 -18.13 -3.59
CA PHE A 73 -9.92 -18.91 -4.75
C PHE A 73 -11.44 -19.13 -4.75
N GLU A 74 -12.04 -19.41 -3.60
CA GLU A 74 -13.49 -19.56 -3.44
C GLU A 74 -14.22 -18.27 -3.78
N VAL A 75 -13.76 -17.12 -3.28
CA VAL A 75 -14.38 -15.83 -3.61
C VAL A 75 -14.38 -15.62 -5.12
N PHE A 76 -13.22 -15.65 -5.79
CA PHE A 76 -13.17 -15.37 -7.24
C PHE A 76 -13.93 -16.40 -8.09
N SER A 77 -13.92 -17.68 -7.68
CA SER A 77 -14.69 -18.72 -8.37
C SER A 77 -16.22 -18.57 -8.24
N SER A 78 -16.69 -17.83 -7.22
CA SER A 78 -18.10 -17.53 -6.99
C SER A 78 -18.67 -16.46 -7.92
N TYR A 79 -17.81 -15.82 -8.72
CA TYR A 79 -18.19 -14.77 -9.66
C TYR A 79 -17.79 -15.09 -11.12
N PRO A 80 -18.24 -16.23 -11.69
CA PRO A 80 -17.79 -16.66 -13.02
C PRO A 80 -18.27 -15.75 -14.17
N ASP A 81 -19.24 -14.89 -13.88
CA ASP A 81 -19.85 -13.91 -14.78
C ASP A 81 -19.14 -12.53 -14.75
N VAL A 82 -18.18 -12.31 -13.85
CA VAL A 82 -17.41 -11.07 -13.73
C VAL A 82 -16.03 -11.28 -14.33
N PRO A 83 -15.65 -10.59 -15.41
CA PRO A 83 -14.27 -10.66 -15.94
C PRO A 83 -13.29 -10.04 -14.94
N ILE A 84 -12.16 -10.72 -14.71
CA ILE A 84 -11.16 -10.29 -13.72
C ILE A 84 -9.79 -10.29 -14.39
N ILE A 85 -9.07 -9.18 -14.29
CA ILE A 85 -7.67 -9.05 -14.70
C ILE A 85 -6.83 -8.78 -13.47
N MET A 86 -5.80 -9.58 -13.24
CA MET A 86 -4.91 -9.47 -12.09
C MET A 86 -3.48 -9.21 -12.56
N VAL A 87 -2.89 -8.12 -12.11
CA VAL A 87 -1.46 -7.83 -12.28
C VAL A 87 -0.73 -8.30 -11.01
N SER A 88 0.38 -9.03 -11.15
CA SER A 88 1.11 -9.53 -9.98
C SER A 88 1.92 -8.43 -9.30
N GLY A 89 1.74 -8.29 -7.98
CA GLY A 89 2.55 -7.43 -7.13
C GLY A 89 3.77 -8.15 -6.55
N ASN A 90 4.59 -7.44 -5.78
CA ASN A 90 5.79 -8.03 -5.18
C ASN A 90 5.48 -9.05 -4.07
N HIS A 91 4.36 -8.93 -3.38
CA HIS A 91 3.93 -9.90 -2.38
C HIS A 91 3.31 -11.16 -2.99
N ASP A 92 2.94 -11.14 -4.26
CA ASP A 92 2.41 -12.31 -4.97
C ASP A 92 3.52 -13.17 -5.56
N LYS A 93 4.75 -12.65 -5.69
CA LYS A 93 5.90 -13.31 -6.35
C LYS A 93 6.87 -13.96 -5.37
N VAL A 94 7.53 -15.02 -5.81
CA VAL A 94 8.56 -15.72 -5.02
C VAL A 94 9.81 -14.86 -4.83
N THR A 95 10.24 -14.16 -5.89
CA THR A 95 11.39 -13.24 -5.87
C THR A 95 10.99 -11.86 -6.41
N ASN A 96 11.91 -10.92 -6.42
CA ASN A 96 11.70 -9.60 -7.01
C ASN A 96 11.88 -9.57 -8.54
N ALA A 97 12.33 -10.64 -9.16
CA ALA A 97 12.53 -10.69 -10.60
C ALA A 97 11.18 -10.58 -11.35
N LEU A 98 11.18 -9.88 -12.48
CA LEU A 98 10.01 -9.71 -13.35
C LEU A 98 9.44 -11.06 -13.80
N ALA A 99 10.28 -12.02 -14.15
CA ALA A 99 9.89 -13.36 -14.59
C ALA A 99 9.74 -14.37 -13.43
N SER A 100 9.61 -13.89 -12.18
CA SER A 100 9.41 -14.78 -11.03
C SER A 100 8.02 -15.42 -11.04
N ASP A 101 7.93 -16.69 -10.59
CA ASP A 101 6.66 -17.36 -10.36
C ASP A 101 5.76 -16.53 -9.42
N SER A 102 4.48 -16.49 -9.74
CA SER A 102 3.47 -15.75 -8.97
C SER A 102 2.39 -16.68 -8.42
N ALA A 103 1.99 -16.47 -7.18
CA ALA A 103 0.86 -17.17 -6.58
C ALA A 103 -0.47 -16.89 -7.30
N LEU A 104 -0.57 -15.77 -8.04
CA LEU A 104 -1.76 -15.43 -8.81
C LEU A 104 -1.96 -16.33 -10.01
N GLU A 105 -0.91 -16.96 -10.57
CA GLU A 105 -1.00 -17.79 -11.77
C GLU A 105 -2.00 -18.94 -11.64
N ALA A 106 -2.20 -19.45 -10.43
CA ALA A 106 -3.20 -20.49 -10.18
C ALA A 106 -4.64 -20.02 -10.49
N PHE A 107 -4.93 -18.72 -10.43
CA PHE A 107 -6.25 -18.17 -10.75
C PHE A 107 -6.56 -18.20 -12.25
N ASN A 108 -5.57 -18.39 -13.14
CA ASN A 108 -5.81 -18.65 -14.55
C ASN A 108 -6.61 -19.96 -14.80
N ALA A 109 -6.76 -20.81 -13.77
CA ALA A 109 -7.67 -21.95 -13.85
C ALA A 109 -9.15 -21.54 -13.88
N LEU A 110 -9.49 -20.32 -13.49
CA LEU A 110 -10.83 -19.75 -13.57
C LEU A 110 -11.04 -19.11 -14.95
N PRO A 111 -12.11 -19.48 -15.69
CA PRO A 111 -12.25 -19.07 -17.09
C PRO A 111 -12.47 -17.57 -17.30
N ASN A 112 -12.89 -16.85 -16.27
CA ASN A 112 -13.12 -15.42 -16.27
C ASN A 112 -11.94 -14.61 -15.72
N VAL A 113 -10.83 -15.25 -15.34
CA VAL A 113 -9.64 -14.61 -14.77
C VAL A 113 -8.50 -14.62 -15.77
N THR A 114 -7.83 -13.50 -15.92
CA THR A 114 -6.58 -13.34 -16.68
C THR A 114 -5.51 -12.78 -15.74
N VAL A 115 -4.38 -13.46 -15.59
CA VAL A 115 -3.27 -13.02 -14.73
C VAL A 115 -2.10 -12.54 -15.58
N ILE A 116 -1.60 -11.36 -15.28
CA ILE A 116 -0.41 -10.75 -15.87
C ILE A 116 0.73 -10.85 -14.85
N SER A 117 1.67 -11.78 -15.09
CA SER A 117 2.80 -12.02 -14.20
C SER A 117 4.09 -11.33 -14.65
N THR A 118 4.10 -10.77 -15.86
CA THR A 118 5.23 -10.02 -16.42
C THR A 118 4.74 -8.70 -17.03
N MET A 119 4.86 -8.53 -18.32
CA MET A 119 4.33 -7.41 -19.09
C MET A 119 3.46 -7.96 -20.21
N GLU A 120 2.23 -7.48 -20.31
CA GLU A 120 1.28 -7.99 -21.31
C GLU A 120 0.31 -6.91 -21.77
N LYS A 121 -0.05 -6.98 -23.06
CA LYS A 121 -1.10 -6.18 -23.68
C LYS A 121 -2.36 -7.02 -23.85
N LEU A 122 -3.46 -6.57 -23.26
CA LEU A 122 -4.78 -7.19 -23.40
C LEU A 122 -5.72 -6.25 -24.12
N VAL A 123 -6.25 -6.70 -25.28
CA VAL A 123 -7.24 -5.95 -26.06
C VAL A 123 -8.64 -6.41 -25.66
N ARG A 124 -9.50 -5.44 -25.32
CA ARG A 124 -10.93 -5.61 -25.06
C ARG A 124 -11.73 -4.75 -26.03
N ASP A 125 -13.02 -4.93 -26.07
CA ASP A 125 -13.88 -4.21 -27.03
C ASP A 125 -13.88 -2.69 -26.77
N GLU A 126 -13.88 -2.27 -25.49
CA GLU A 126 -13.97 -0.87 -25.07
C GLU A 126 -12.64 -0.24 -24.66
N TYR A 127 -11.61 -1.06 -24.37
CA TYR A 127 -10.30 -0.58 -23.92
C TYR A 127 -9.17 -1.54 -24.26
N THR A 128 -7.96 -1.02 -24.26
CA THR A 128 -6.73 -1.82 -24.29
C THR A 128 -5.98 -1.61 -22.98
N LEU A 129 -5.67 -2.71 -22.27
CA LEU A 129 -4.90 -2.71 -21.06
C LEU A 129 -3.45 -3.10 -21.33
N TYR A 130 -2.52 -2.33 -20.79
CA TYR A 130 -1.09 -2.59 -20.77
C TYR A 130 -0.72 -2.87 -19.32
N GLY A 131 -0.59 -4.15 -18.98
CA GLY A 131 -0.28 -4.61 -17.64
C GLY A 131 1.22 -4.75 -17.44
N VAL A 132 1.75 -4.23 -16.33
CA VAL A 132 3.15 -4.35 -15.92
C VAL A 132 3.21 -4.83 -14.48
N SER A 133 3.61 -6.07 -14.28
CA SER A 133 3.76 -6.64 -12.95
C SER A 133 5.01 -6.08 -12.25
N TYR A 134 5.13 -6.33 -10.95
CA TYR A 134 6.33 -5.97 -10.20
C TYR A 134 7.57 -6.70 -10.75
N GLY A 135 8.69 -5.97 -10.85
CA GLY A 135 10.00 -6.48 -11.21
C GLY A 135 11.11 -5.51 -10.83
N GLU A 136 12.34 -6.02 -10.71
CA GLU A 136 13.55 -5.21 -10.49
C GLU A 136 14.28 -4.89 -11.82
N GLU A 137 13.82 -5.44 -12.94
CA GLU A 137 14.31 -5.17 -14.28
C GLU A 137 13.74 -3.85 -14.83
N VAL A 138 13.99 -2.77 -14.10
CA VAL A 138 13.37 -1.45 -14.30
C VAL A 138 13.59 -0.89 -15.69
N ASP A 139 14.79 -1.05 -16.26
CA ASP A 139 15.11 -0.53 -17.59
C ASP A 139 14.33 -1.27 -18.68
N GLU A 140 14.19 -2.60 -18.57
CA GLU A 140 13.38 -3.44 -19.46
C GLU A 140 11.89 -3.02 -19.40
N MET A 141 11.37 -2.81 -18.20
CA MET A 141 9.98 -2.38 -17.98
C MET A 141 9.73 -0.99 -18.60
N LYS A 142 10.65 -0.04 -18.42
CA LYS A 142 10.56 1.29 -19.01
C LYS A 142 10.62 1.24 -20.54
N GLU A 143 11.50 0.44 -21.09
CA GLU A 143 11.63 0.25 -22.53
C GLU A 143 10.33 -0.32 -23.12
N TRP A 144 9.74 -1.34 -22.50
CA TRP A 144 8.47 -1.92 -22.93
C TRP A 144 7.34 -0.89 -22.89
N ILE A 145 7.19 -0.11 -21.80
CA ILE A 145 6.18 0.94 -21.71
C ILE A 145 6.38 1.98 -22.81
N ALA A 146 7.63 2.41 -23.05
CA ALA A 146 7.97 3.37 -24.09
C ALA A 146 7.63 2.87 -25.50
N GLU A 147 7.89 1.58 -25.78
CA GLU A 147 7.59 0.99 -27.07
C GLU A 147 6.07 0.80 -27.29
N GLU A 148 5.33 0.43 -26.26
CA GLU A 148 3.87 0.32 -26.37
C GLU A 148 3.20 1.70 -26.46
N ALA A 149 3.72 2.72 -25.75
CA ALA A 149 3.21 4.09 -25.86
C ALA A 149 3.27 4.69 -27.27
N LYS A 150 4.13 4.17 -28.15
CA LYS A 150 4.23 4.57 -29.57
C LYS A 150 3.20 3.89 -30.47
N LYS A 151 2.54 2.82 -29.99
CA LYS A 151 1.68 1.91 -30.79
C LYS A 151 0.23 1.92 -30.30
N LEU A 152 -0.15 2.92 -29.52
CA LEU A 152 -1.50 3.01 -28.95
C LEU A 152 -2.54 3.19 -30.06
N ASP A 153 -3.68 2.50 -29.93
CA ASP A 153 -4.80 2.73 -30.84
C ASP A 153 -5.57 3.99 -30.42
N PRO A 154 -5.62 5.03 -31.25
CA PRO A 154 -6.31 6.28 -30.90
C PRO A 154 -7.85 6.12 -30.80
N ASN A 155 -8.40 4.98 -31.26
CA ASN A 155 -9.86 4.74 -31.28
C ASN A 155 -10.38 4.04 -30.02
N THR A 156 -9.50 3.56 -29.15
CA THR A 156 -9.86 2.90 -27.88
C THR A 156 -9.25 3.61 -26.69
N ILE A 157 -9.79 3.42 -25.48
CA ILE A 157 -9.15 3.85 -24.24
C ILE A 157 -7.92 2.99 -23.99
N ASN A 158 -6.76 3.61 -23.81
CA ASN A 158 -5.51 2.92 -23.53
C ASN A 158 -5.16 3.10 -22.03
N MET A 159 -5.16 2.01 -21.29
CA MET A 159 -4.91 2.00 -19.85
C MET A 159 -3.58 1.31 -19.53
N LEU A 160 -2.68 2.01 -18.84
CA LEU A 160 -1.51 1.39 -18.22
C LEU A 160 -1.85 1.01 -16.79
N CYS A 161 -1.69 -0.27 -16.46
CA CYS A 161 -1.84 -0.80 -15.09
C CYS A 161 -0.50 -1.39 -14.64
N ALA A 162 0.08 -0.85 -13.57
CA ALA A 162 1.39 -1.30 -13.11
C ALA A 162 1.48 -1.43 -11.59
N HIS A 163 2.26 -2.41 -11.11
CA HIS A 163 2.60 -2.54 -9.70
C HIS A 163 4.06 -2.11 -9.48
N ILE A 164 4.29 -0.83 -9.27
CA ILE A 164 5.63 -0.21 -9.27
C ILE A 164 5.74 0.96 -8.30
N GLY A 165 6.97 1.29 -7.88
CA GLY A 165 7.29 2.50 -7.13
C GLY A 165 7.62 3.67 -8.05
N VAL A 166 6.96 4.83 -7.86
CA VAL A 166 7.17 6.05 -8.63
C VAL A 166 7.68 7.17 -7.73
N ASP A 167 8.68 7.91 -8.19
CA ASP A 167 9.28 9.04 -7.49
C ASP A 167 8.23 10.12 -7.17
N GLY A 168 8.34 10.71 -5.98
CA GLY A 168 7.42 11.72 -5.49
C GLY A 168 6.17 11.17 -4.80
N SER A 169 6.04 9.84 -4.71
CA SER A 169 4.92 9.19 -4.01
C SER A 169 5.07 9.25 -2.50
N SER A 170 3.94 9.25 -1.81
CA SER A 170 3.82 9.26 -0.35
C SER A 170 3.27 7.93 0.16
N THR A 171 3.88 7.34 1.21
CA THR A 171 3.44 6.04 1.75
C THR A 171 2.41 6.16 2.88
N GLY A 172 2.16 7.34 3.44
CA GLY A 172 1.18 7.53 4.52
C GLY A 172 1.53 8.67 5.47
N GLN A 173 0.94 8.67 6.67
CA GLN A 173 0.98 9.79 7.62
C GLN A 173 2.41 10.15 8.09
N TYR A 174 3.33 9.20 8.11
CA TYR A 174 4.73 9.41 8.54
C TYR A 174 5.72 9.27 7.38
N SER A 175 5.25 9.39 6.14
CA SER A 175 6.08 9.10 5.00
C SER A 175 6.94 10.29 4.57
N HIS A 176 8.19 10.00 4.34
CA HIS A 176 9.02 10.80 3.47
C HIS A 176 8.64 10.51 2.00
N THR A 177 8.87 11.46 1.11
CA THR A 177 8.82 11.20 -0.33
C THR A 177 9.82 10.09 -0.64
N LEU A 178 9.36 8.98 -1.20
CA LEU A 178 10.24 7.87 -1.55
C LEU A 178 10.90 8.13 -2.90
N SER A 179 12.18 7.79 -3.00
CA SER A 179 12.84 7.65 -4.28
C SER A 179 12.40 6.32 -4.90
N GLY A 180 11.59 6.38 -5.95
CA GLY A 180 11.13 5.23 -6.70
C GLY A 180 12.02 4.92 -7.89
N ALA A 181 11.87 3.72 -8.45
CA ALA A 181 12.58 3.32 -9.65
C ALA A 181 12.07 4.01 -10.92
N PHE A 182 10.80 4.44 -10.91
CA PHE A 182 10.15 5.13 -12.02
C PHE A 182 9.91 6.61 -11.70
N LYS A 183 9.91 7.44 -12.74
CA LYS A 183 9.39 8.81 -12.71
C LYS A 183 8.02 8.83 -13.39
N VAL A 184 7.20 9.84 -13.11
CA VAL A 184 5.91 10.00 -13.77
C VAL A 184 6.06 10.08 -15.30
N SER A 185 7.13 10.70 -15.80
CA SER A 185 7.44 10.77 -17.24
C SER A 185 7.69 9.40 -17.89
N ASP A 186 8.19 8.42 -17.15
CA ASP A 186 8.44 7.06 -17.64
C ASP A 186 7.15 6.27 -17.91
N LEU A 187 6.01 6.80 -17.43
CA LEU A 187 4.67 6.22 -17.59
C LEU A 187 3.92 6.77 -18.81
N TYR A 188 4.51 7.71 -19.53
CA TYR A 188 3.91 8.32 -20.72
C TYR A 188 2.47 8.83 -20.51
N PRO A 189 2.22 9.70 -19.52
CA PRO A 189 0.87 10.13 -19.13
C PRO A 189 0.13 10.94 -20.20
N ASP A 190 0.85 11.51 -21.17
CA ASP A 190 0.27 12.21 -22.31
C ASP A 190 -0.18 11.25 -23.43
N ASN A 191 0.24 9.99 -23.38
CA ASN A 191 -0.06 8.97 -24.37
C ASN A 191 -1.16 8.04 -23.88
N PHE A 192 -1.03 7.50 -22.64
CA PHE A 192 -2.07 6.68 -22.03
C PHE A 192 -3.22 7.54 -21.51
N ASP A 193 -4.45 7.14 -21.80
CA ASP A 193 -5.65 7.82 -21.29
C ASP A 193 -5.73 7.71 -19.76
N ILE A 194 -5.35 6.55 -19.19
CA ILE A 194 -5.39 6.27 -17.76
C ILE A 194 -4.14 5.49 -17.36
N VAL A 195 -3.50 5.89 -16.27
CA VAL A 195 -2.40 5.17 -15.62
C VAL A 195 -2.77 4.86 -14.17
N THR A 196 -3.00 3.60 -13.87
CA THR A 196 -3.39 3.14 -12.55
C THR A 196 -2.30 2.27 -11.93
N LEU A 197 -1.97 2.52 -10.67
CA LEU A 197 -0.82 1.96 -9.98
C LEU A 197 -1.19 1.25 -8.68
N GLY A 198 -0.49 0.16 -8.38
CA GLY A 198 -0.40 -0.49 -7.08
C GLY A 198 0.99 -0.36 -6.48
N HIS A 199 1.20 -0.85 -5.25
CA HIS A 199 2.42 -0.87 -4.45
C HIS A 199 2.39 0.11 -3.27
N TYR A 200 1.90 1.35 -3.45
CA TYR A 200 1.76 2.29 -2.35
C TYR A 200 0.32 2.35 -1.85
N HIS A 201 0.14 2.08 -0.55
CA HIS A 201 -1.18 1.93 0.07
C HIS A 201 -1.98 3.22 0.18
N LYS A 202 -1.36 4.39 -0.02
CA LYS A 202 -2.06 5.67 0.01
C LYS A 202 -2.60 6.01 -1.38
N ARG A 203 -3.94 6.13 -1.51
CA ARG A 203 -4.56 6.65 -2.71
C ARG A 203 -4.08 8.08 -2.96
N GLN A 204 -3.52 8.33 -4.14
CA GLN A 204 -2.93 9.61 -4.50
C GLN A 204 -2.80 9.77 -6.01
N PHE A 205 -2.95 11.00 -6.49
CA PHE A 205 -2.62 11.39 -7.85
C PHE A 205 -1.16 11.84 -7.94
N LEU A 206 -0.51 11.58 -9.06
CA LEU A 206 0.90 11.88 -9.25
C LEU A 206 1.12 12.99 -10.29
N GLY A 207 2.20 13.76 -10.10
CA GLY A 207 2.60 14.81 -11.04
C GLY A 207 1.58 15.94 -11.24
N GLY A 208 0.58 16.06 -10.36
CA GLY A 208 -0.53 16.99 -10.55
C GLY A 208 -1.50 16.59 -11.67
N LEU A 209 -1.41 15.36 -12.15
CA LEU A 209 -2.23 14.81 -13.25
C LEU A 209 -3.46 14.09 -12.68
N SER A 210 -4.60 14.19 -13.38
CA SER A 210 -5.83 13.50 -12.98
C SER A 210 -5.94 12.07 -13.51
N ASN A 211 -5.10 11.69 -14.44
CA ASN A 211 -5.10 10.37 -15.08
C ASN A 211 -3.98 9.44 -14.61
N VAL A 212 -3.12 9.85 -13.66
CA VAL A 212 -2.04 9.03 -13.08
C VAL A 212 -2.25 8.92 -11.58
N PHE A 213 -2.53 7.72 -11.08
CA PHE A 213 -2.85 7.57 -9.66
C PHE A 213 -2.52 6.18 -9.11
N TYR A 214 -2.19 6.15 -7.81
CA TYR A 214 -2.28 4.95 -6.99
C TYR A 214 -3.70 4.76 -6.50
N VAL A 215 -4.23 3.56 -6.65
CA VAL A 215 -5.53 3.18 -6.08
C VAL A 215 -5.46 3.17 -4.55
N GLY A 216 -4.34 2.72 -4.01
CA GLY A 216 -4.15 2.45 -2.59
C GLY A 216 -4.78 1.13 -2.16
N ASN A 217 -4.51 0.68 -0.94
CA ASN A 217 -5.08 -0.56 -0.43
C ASN A 217 -6.59 -0.43 -0.18
N THR A 218 -7.28 -1.57 -0.30
CA THR A 218 -8.75 -1.63 -0.31
C THR A 218 -9.38 -1.43 1.08
N LEU A 219 -8.64 -1.76 2.14
CA LEU A 219 -9.04 -1.55 3.54
C LEU A 219 -7.82 -1.19 4.39
N GLN A 220 -8.04 -0.63 5.58
CA GLN A 220 -6.96 -0.36 6.52
C GLN A 220 -6.43 -1.66 7.12
N THR A 221 -5.12 -1.86 7.08
CA THR A 221 -4.46 -3.04 7.64
C THR A 221 -3.77 -2.78 8.98
N SER A 222 -3.40 -1.53 9.24
CA SER A 222 -2.67 -1.10 10.43
C SER A 222 -2.86 0.40 10.73
N PHE A 223 -2.28 0.89 11.84
CA PHE A 223 -2.25 2.33 12.16
C PHE A 223 -1.48 3.19 11.14
N ALA A 224 -0.68 2.60 10.25
CA ALA A 224 -0.07 3.35 9.15
C ALA A 224 -1.11 3.87 8.13
N ASP A 225 -2.29 3.25 8.10
CA ASP A 225 -3.40 3.62 7.24
C ASP A 225 -4.41 4.57 7.91
N GLU A 226 -4.19 4.90 9.20
CA GLU A 226 -5.09 5.76 9.97
C GLU A 226 -5.37 7.09 9.26
N GLY A 227 -6.65 7.51 9.29
CA GLY A 227 -7.09 8.76 8.65
C GLY A 227 -7.20 8.70 7.12
N GLN A 228 -6.84 7.57 6.49
CA GLN A 228 -6.97 7.38 5.05
C GLN A 228 -8.27 6.66 4.72
N ALA A 229 -9.07 7.21 3.81
CA ALA A 229 -10.20 6.49 3.23
C ALA A 229 -9.70 5.40 2.29
N LYS A 230 -10.16 4.16 2.48
CA LYS A 230 -9.81 2.99 1.69
C LYS A 230 -11.02 2.47 0.91
N GLY A 231 -10.76 1.82 -0.23
CA GLY A 231 -11.78 1.34 -1.13
C GLY A 231 -11.23 1.02 -2.51
N PHE A 232 -12.00 1.30 -3.54
CA PHE A 232 -11.66 1.02 -4.93
C PHE A 232 -12.14 2.15 -5.84
N MET A 233 -11.67 2.16 -7.08
CA MET A 233 -12.10 3.12 -8.09
C MET A 233 -13.11 2.45 -9.03
N ASP A 234 -14.23 3.10 -9.30
CA ASP A 234 -15.10 2.80 -10.43
C ASP A 234 -14.72 3.73 -11.59
N ILE A 235 -14.12 3.18 -12.63
CA ILE A 235 -13.73 3.89 -13.84
C ILE A 235 -14.77 3.59 -14.90
N THR A 236 -15.48 4.61 -15.35
CA THR A 236 -16.52 4.50 -16.36
C THR A 236 -16.02 4.97 -17.71
N LEU A 237 -16.18 4.13 -18.75
CA LEU A 237 -15.80 4.41 -20.13
C LEU A 237 -17.05 4.59 -20.99
N ASP A 238 -17.08 5.63 -21.82
CA ASP A 238 -18.13 5.90 -22.79
C ASP A 238 -17.51 6.38 -24.12
N GLY A 239 -17.19 5.44 -24.98
CA GLY A 239 -16.37 5.69 -26.17
C GLY A 239 -14.95 6.10 -25.77
N LYS A 240 -14.52 7.32 -26.12
CA LYS A 240 -13.21 7.89 -25.75
C LYS A 240 -13.26 8.75 -24.49
N GLU A 241 -14.44 9.01 -23.98
CA GLU A 241 -14.60 9.71 -22.71
C GLU A 241 -14.50 8.74 -21.54
N TRP A 242 -13.95 9.20 -20.44
CA TRP A 242 -13.89 8.42 -19.22
C TRP A 242 -14.05 9.33 -17.99
N SER A 243 -14.52 8.72 -16.92
CA SER A 243 -14.62 9.34 -15.61
C SER A 243 -14.29 8.31 -14.54
N MET A 244 -14.06 8.74 -13.31
CA MET A 244 -13.83 7.83 -12.20
C MET A 244 -14.44 8.36 -10.91
N GLU A 245 -14.90 7.42 -10.08
CA GLU A 245 -15.41 7.68 -8.75
C GLU A 245 -14.69 6.78 -7.74
N PHE A 246 -14.41 7.32 -6.56
CA PHE A 246 -13.87 6.53 -5.44
C PHE A 246 -15.01 5.97 -4.61
N ILE A 247 -15.11 4.67 -4.56
CA ILE A 247 -16.08 3.94 -3.73
C ILE A 247 -15.39 3.52 -2.43
N LYS A 248 -15.83 4.09 -1.32
CA LYS A 248 -15.29 3.77 0.01
C LYS A 248 -15.77 2.38 0.43
N ALA A 249 -14.84 1.49 0.79
CA ALA A 249 -15.16 0.18 1.36
C ALA A 249 -15.67 0.31 2.81
N ASN A 250 -16.43 -0.69 3.23
CA ASN A 250 -16.96 -0.77 4.61
C ASN A 250 -16.03 -1.67 5.44
N TYR A 251 -15.17 -1.06 6.25
CA TYR A 251 -14.18 -1.74 7.10
C TYR A 251 -14.09 -1.06 8.47
N THR A 252 -13.58 -1.80 9.46
CA THR A 252 -13.28 -1.28 10.81
C THR A 252 -12.01 -0.40 10.76
N PRO A 253 -12.09 0.92 11.03
CA PRO A 253 -10.95 1.81 10.95
C PRO A 253 -9.98 1.64 12.11
N PHE A 254 -8.73 2.00 11.89
CA PHE A 254 -7.74 2.20 12.94
C PHE A 254 -7.80 3.64 13.45
N MET A 255 -7.73 3.81 14.77
CA MET A 255 -7.86 5.13 15.43
C MET A 255 -6.87 5.24 16.61
N THR A 256 -6.05 6.29 16.61
CA THR A 256 -5.20 6.65 17.75
C THR A 256 -5.90 7.69 18.59
N VAL A 257 -6.02 7.44 19.89
CA VAL A 257 -6.68 8.32 20.86
C VAL A 257 -5.76 8.65 22.04
N THR A 258 -5.98 9.80 22.64
CA THR A 258 -5.35 10.25 23.89
C THR A 258 -6.43 10.41 24.96
N ALA A 259 -6.06 10.75 26.19
CA ALA A 259 -7.02 11.02 27.26
C ALA A 259 -8.08 12.08 26.89
N ASP A 260 -7.68 13.06 26.06
CA ASP A 260 -8.55 14.17 25.65
C ASP A 260 -9.43 13.83 24.43
N THR A 261 -9.12 12.75 23.71
CA THR A 261 -9.77 12.40 22.42
C THR A 261 -10.49 11.05 22.44
N VAL A 262 -10.60 10.39 23.60
CA VAL A 262 -11.30 9.10 23.72
C VAL A 262 -12.79 9.28 23.37
N PRO A 263 -13.31 8.59 22.33
CA PRO A 263 -14.74 8.65 22.02
C PRO A 263 -15.56 7.87 23.05
N GLU A 264 -16.84 8.19 23.16
CA GLU A 264 -17.78 7.49 24.05
C GLU A 264 -17.99 6.03 23.64
N ASP A 265 -18.01 5.73 22.33
CA ASP A 265 -18.08 4.38 21.79
C ASP A 265 -16.76 3.95 21.15
N LEU A 266 -16.20 2.89 21.70
CA LEU A 266 -14.94 2.27 21.25
C LEU A 266 -15.17 1.03 20.38
N SER A 267 -16.41 0.61 20.17
CA SER A 267 -16.72 -0.68 19.50
C SER A 267 -16.49 -0.67 17.98
N GLY A 268 -16.55 0.51 17.37
CA GLY A 268 -16.52 0.69 15.90
C GLY A 268 -15.14 0.87 15.28
N ALA A 269 -14.04 0.66 16.04
CA ALA A 269 -12.67 0.89 15.55
C ALA A 269 -11.65 -0.03 16.24
N PHE A 270 -10.49 -0.22 15.60
CA PHE A 270 -9.29 -0.75 16.25
C PHE A 270 -8.52 0.41 16.88
N ILE A 271 -8.43 0.44 18.20
CA ILE A 271 -8.01 1.62 18.94
C ILE A 271 -6.60 1.45 19.52
N GLN A 272 -5.76 2.46 19.32
CA GLN A 272 -4.51 2.62 20.05
C GLN A 272 -4.63 3.82 21.00
N PHE A 273 -4.63 3.56 22.30
CA PHE A 273 -4.52 4.61 23.30
C PHE A 273 -3.04 4.99 23.51
N VAL A 274 -2.74 6.28 23.42
CA VAL A 274 -1.40 6.84 23.68
C VAL A 274 -1.49 7.79 24.85
N GLY A 275 -0.73 7.52 25.93
CA GLY A 275 -0.75 8.34 27.13
C GLY A 275 0.46 8.11 28.02
N ASN A 276 0.59 8.92 29.07
CA ASN A 276 1.61 8.73 30.10
C ASN A 276 1.32 7.49 30.97
N VAL A 277 2.20 7.18 31.93
CA VAL A 277 2.08 5.96 32.75
C VAL A 277 0.76 5.95 33.55
N THR A 278 0.37 7.06 34.17
CA THR A 278 -0.85 7.14 35.01
C THR A 278 -2.11 6.99 34.15
N GLU A 279 -2.20 7.66 33.01
CA GLU A 279 -3.31 7.57 32.06
C GLU A 279 -3.44 6.16 31.50
N THR A 280 -2.31 5.52 31.14
CA THR A 280 -2.32 4.16 30.60
C THR A 280 -2.71 3.11 31.62
N GLU A 281 -2.40 3.29 32.92
CA GLU A 281 -2.87 2.41 33.99
C GLU A 281 -4.39 2.48 34.15
N ALA A 282 -4.97 3.68 34.11
CA ALA A 282 -6.42 3.87 34.18
C ALA A 282 -7.13 3.21 32.98
N VAL A 283 -6.61 3.39 31.76
CA VAL A 283 -7.18 2.79 30.55
C VAL A 283 -6.99 1.27 30.53
N LYS A 284 -5.88 0.76 31.06
CA LYS A 284 -5.66 -0.68 31.21
C LYS A 284 -6.72 -1.34 32.09
N LYS A 285 -7.07 -0.69 33.20
CA LYS A 285 -8.14 -1.17 34.08
C LYS A 285 -9.49 -1.14 33.39
N LEU A 286 -9.81 -0.06 32.65
CA LEU A 286 -11.02 0.02 31.83
C LEU A 286 -11.10 -1.09 30.80
N LYS A 287 -9.98 -1.43 30.16
CA LYS A 287 -9.90 -2.52 29.19
C LYS A 287 -10.20 -3.88 29.82
N GLU A 288 -9.63 -4.14 30.98
CA GLU A 288 -9.84 -5.39 31.73
C GLU A 288 -11.29 -5.51 32.21
N ASP A 289 -11.87 -4.42 32.73
CA ASP A 289 -13.23 -4.38 33.25
C ASP A 289 -14.33 -4.51 32.15
N ASN A 290 -14.03 -4.16 30.88
CA ASN A 290 -15.00 -4.11 29.77
C ASN A 290 -14.68 -5.05 28.60
N ASP A 291 -13.70 -5.96 28.73
CA ASP A 291 -13.25 -6.89 27.65
C ASP A 291 -13.01 -6.19 26.29
N LEU A 292 -12.31 -5.05 26.31
CA LEU A 292 -12.01 -4.25 25.10
C LEU A 292 -10.83 -4.87 24.33
N SER A 293 -11.10 -5.95 23.62
CA SER A 293 -10.08 -6.64 22.80
C SER A 293 -9.61 -5.82 21.58
N ASN A 294 -10.40 -4.84 21.16
CA ASN A 294 -10.09 -3.89 20.10
C ASN A 294 -9.23 -2.69 20.56
N LEU A 295 -8.78 -2.66 21.83
CA LEU A 295 -7.97 -1.58 22.40
C LEU A 295 -6.54 -2.04 22.66
N ARG A 296 -5.57 -1.31 22.10
CA ARG A 296 -4.13 -1.40 22.38
C ARG A 296 -3.67 -0.19 23.20
N ILE A 297 -2.80 -0.42 24.16
CA ILE A 297 -2.24 0.66 25.00
C ILE A 297 -0.77 0.85 24.66
N LYS A 298 -0.39 2.09 24.33
CA LYS A 298 0.98 2.51 24.06
C LYS A 298 1.39 3.57 25.08
N VAL A 299 2.34 3.21 25.95
CA VAL A 299 2.88 4.17 26.93
C VAL A 299 3.82 5.13 26.23
N GLN A 300 3.50 6.41 26.28
CA GLN A 300 4.42 7.46 25.88
C GLN A 300 5.44 7.66 26.99
N LYS A 301 6.67 7.26 26.75
CA LYS A 301 7.78 7.49 27.69
C LYS A 301 8.50 8.76 27.25
N ASP A 302 8.49 9.75 28.08
CA ASP A 302 9.37 10.91 27.92
C ASP A 302 10.79 10.48 28.27
N TYR A 303 11.54 10.10 27.26
CA TYR A 303 12.98 9.86 27.42
C TYR A 303 13.70 11.21 27.38
N TYR A 304 13.90 11.82 28.54
CA TYR A 304 14.94 12.82 28.64
C TYR A 304 16.29 12.10 28.58
N VAL A 305 16.86 12.06 27.38
CA VAL A 305 18.27 11.68 27.22
C VAL A 305 19.06 12.96 27.31
N PRO A 306 19.76 13.21 28.44
CA PRO A 306 20.61 14.40 28.53
C PRO A 306 21.58 14.35 27.34
N PRO A 307 21.82 15.47 26.68
CA PRO A 307 22.71 15.52 25.54
C PRO A 307 24.09 15.00 25.96
N ARG A 308 24.63 14.06 25.14
CA ARG A 308 25.95 13.47 25.43
C ARG A 308 27.05 14.53 25.41
N ILE A 309 26.83 15.61 24.68
CA ILE A 309 27.70 16.78 24.55
C ILE A 309 26.80 18.02 24.45
N GLU A 310 27.32 19.17 24.89
CA GLU A 310 26.61 20.43 24.76
C GLU A 310 26.84 21.02 23.37
N ILE A 311 25.90 20.82 22.49
CA ILE A 311 25.87 21.36 21.11
C ILE A 311 24.51 21.99 20.85
N THR A 312 24.49 22.99 19.96
CA THR A 312 23.28 23.65 19.47
C THR A 312 23.05 23.32 18.01
N ALA A 313 21.86 23.59 17.50
CA ALA A 313 21.53 23.36 16.08
C ALA A 313 22.43 24.18 15.09
N GLY A 314 23.13 25.20 15.59
CA GLY A 314 24.07 26.02 14.83
C GLY A 314 25.54 25.65 15.04
N SER A 315 25.86 24.59 15.81
CA SER A 315 27.24 24.18 16.06
C SER A 315 27.89 23.68 14.79
N THR A 316 29.13 24.17 14.56
CA THR A 316 29.95 23.72 13.44
C THR A 316 30.45 22.29 13.65
N PRO A 317 30.81 21.54 12.59
CA PRO A 317 31.42 20.22 12.72
C PRO A 317 32.63 20.20 13.64
N GLU A 318 33.45 21.25 13.63
CA GLU A 318 34.62 21.37 14.48
C GLU A 318 34.23 21.52 15.95
N GLU A 319 33.24 22.34 16.29
CA GLU A 319 32.71 22.50 17.64
C GLU A 319 32.10 21.18 18.17
N VAL A 320 31.44 20.42 17.33
CA VAL A 320 30.89 19.10 17.68
C VAL A 320 32.02 18.12 18.01
N VAL A 321 33.08 18.06 17.19
CA VAL A 321 34.23 17.18 17.41
C VAL A 321 34.96 17.58 18.68
N ARG A 322 35.18 18.88 18.94
CA ARG A 322 35.80 19.38 20.18
C ARG A 322 34.97 19.00 21.40
N ALA A 323 33.69 19.32 21.42
CA ALA A 323 32.79 19.00 22.52
C ALA A 323 32.73 17.49 22.83
N PHE A 324 32.77 16.65 21.80
CA PHE A 324 32.78 15.21 21.98
C PHE A 324 34.11 14.69 22.52
N THR A 325 35.22 15.16 21.96
CA THR A 325 36.56 14.70 22.36
C THR A 325 36.92 15.22 23.77
N ASP A 326 36.66 16.47 24.10
CA ASP A 326 36.87 17.00 25.47
C ASP A 326 36.19 16.15 26.54
N LYS A 327 34.97 15.68 26.25
CA LYS A 327 34.21 14.88 27.23
C LYS A 327 34.61 13.41 27.30
N LYS A 328 35.04 12.83 26.19
CA LYS A 328 35.20 11.37 26.06
C LYS A 328 36.64 10.92 25.80
N TYR A 329 37.40 11.72 25.08
CA TYR A 329 38.73 11.33 24.58
C TYR A 329 39.64 12.54 24.43
N PRO A 330 39.96 13.27 25.56
CA PRO A 330 40.71 14.53 25.49
C PRO A 330 42.08 14.37 24.80
N ASP A 331 42.74 13.23 24.98
CA ASP A 331 44.05 12.97 24.40
C ASP A 331 44.02 12.70 22.89
N LEU A 332 42.81 12.58 22.28
CA LEU A 332 42.64 12.31 20.85
C LEU A 332 42.08 13.49 20.08
N GLN A 333 41.91 14.67 20.71
CA GLN A 333 41.26 15.84 20.11
C GLN A 333 41.96 16.29 18.81
N ASP A 334 43.26 16.49 18.86
CA ASP A 334 44.05 16.96 17.70
C ASP A 334 43.93 15.99 16.52
N LYS A 335 43.94 14.68 16.83
CA LYS A 335 43.81 13.64 15.79
C LYS A 335 42.38 13.61 15.21
N ALA A 336 41.36 13.82 16.02
CA ALA A 336 39.99 13.87 15.56
C ALA A 336 39.73 15.11 14.67
N LEU A 337 40.30 16.25 15.05
CA LEU A 337 40.23 17.48 14.22
C LEU A 337 40.99 17.33 12.90
N GLU A 338 42.12 16.68 12.89
CA GLU A 338 42.86 16.37 11.66
C GLU A 338 42.03 15.46 10.72
N CYS A 339 41.42 14.41 11.29
CA CYS A 339 40.49 13.57 10.51
C CYS A 339 39.31 14.36 9.94
N LEU A 340 38.73 15.28 10.70
CA LEU A 340 37.66 16.14 10.23
C LEU A 340 38.14 17.03 9.08
N ARG A 341 39.34 17.65 9.21
CA ARG A 341 39.92 18.49 8.17
C ARG A 341 40.08 17.71 6.85
N ILE A 342 40.64 16.51 6.92
CA ILE A 342 40.80 15.64 5.74
C ILE A 342 39.45 15.31 5.11
N ALA A 343 38.42 15.02 5.92
CA ALA A 343 37.08 14.67 5.44
C ALA A 343 36.31 15.86 4.82
N THR A 344 36.69 17.11 5.15
CA THR A 344 36.04 18.31 4.61
C THR A 344 36.79 18.93 3.41
N GLU A 345 38.00 18.46 3.12
CA GLU A 345 38.82 18.86 1.95
C GLU A 345 38.57 17.99 0.70
N ILE A 346 37.70 16.95 0.81
CA ILE A 346 37.25 16.08 -0.27
C ILE A 346 35.90 16.56 -0.78
#